data_020f68e1dab2686a7a28049c989b126f
#
_entry.id   020f68e1dab2686a7a28049c989b126f
#
_cell.length_a   1.000
_cell.length_b   1.000
_cell.length_c   1.000
_cell.angle_alpha   90.00
_cell.angle_beta   90.00
_cell.angle_gamma   90.00
#
_symmetry.space_group_name_H-M   'P 1'
#
loop_
_entity.id
_entity.type
_entity.pdbx_description
1 polymer ?
#
loop_
_entity_poly.entity_id
_entity_poly.type
_entity_poly.pdbx_seq_one_letter_code
_entity_poly.pdbx_strand_id
1 'polypeptide(L)'
;MAYQSSVWCAEHRKSLTTGGTAWPPYLYITDNNEPAGEDYQLLKSVLGKLDYALESQILPERRVTQQIELGQIDVVTGAAFTPARALKNYFSVPYRKETISFAFHPSHHNEYAGKSLETLLREGKTLALNTGGWFGDWFNETVTEQYSAQLIHLDSVKRRLQFLNRGRVDLVLDDI
;
A
#
# COMPACT_ATOMS: atom_id res chain seq x y z
N MET A 1 -52.25 15.43 -29.20
CA MET A 1 -50.85 15.74 -28.87
C MET A 1 -50.36 14.69 -27.90
N ALA A 2 -49.57 13.73 -28.37
CA ALA A 2 -49.00 12.67 -27.54
C ALA A 2 -47.60 13.11 -27.07
N TYR A 3 -47.43 13.24 -25.78
CA TYR A 3 -46.09 13.42 -25.14
C TYR A 3 -45.36 12.09 -25.14
N GLN A 4 -44.36 11.93 -25.99
CA GLN A 4 -43.39 10.87 -25.87
C GLN A 4 -42.41 11.25 -24.75
N SER A 5 -42.56 10.64 -23.60
CA SER A 5 -41.54 10.62 -22.55
C SER A 5 -40.41 9.66 -22.99
N SER A 6 -39.33 10.23 -23.51
CA SER A 6 -38.07 9.47 -23.69
C SER A 6 -37.53 9.07 -22.30
N VAL A 7 -37.77 7.82 -21.94
CA VAL A 7 -37.09 7.21 -20.82
C VAL A 7 -35.61 7.05 -21.21
N TRP A 8 -34.77 7.94 -20.71
CA TRP A 8 -33.32 7.75 -20.76
C TRP A 8 -33.01 6.54 -19.89
N CYS A 9 -32.79 5.39 -20.52
CA CYS A 9 -32.16 4.26 -19.85
C CYS A 9 -30.72 4.66 -19.60
N ALA A 10 -30.41 5.06 -18.36
CA ALA A 10 -29.03 5.21 -17.92
C ALA A 10 -28.40 3.82 -18.08
N GLU A 11 -27.53 3.63 -19.06
CA GLU A 11 -26.68 2.45 -19.15
C GLU A 11 -25.98 2.30 -17.82
N HIS A 12 -26.28 1.22 -17.11
CA HIS A 12 -25.60 0.88 -15.87
C HIS A 12 -24.16 0.51 -16.24
N ARG A 13 -23.29 1.50 -16.19
CA ARG A 13 -21.85 1.28 -16.33
C ARG A 13 -21.42 0.30 -15.24
N LYS A 14 -20.83 -0.81 -15.63
CA LYS A 14 -20.26 -1.75 -14.66
C LYS A 14 -19.22 -1.00 -13.84
N SER A 15 -19.23 -1.12 -12.52
CA SER A 15 -18.22 -0.54 -11.64
C SER A 15 -17.33 -1.61 -11.03
N LEU A 16 -16.09 -1.27 -10.79
CA LEU A 16 -15.14 -2.05 -10.00
C LEU A 16 -14.65 -1.19 -8.84
N THR A 17 -14.53 -1.80 -7.68
CA THR A 17 -14.05 -1.14 -6.46
C THR A 17 -12.56 -1.41 -6.28
N THR A 18 -11.76 -0.33 -6.13
CA THR A 18 -10.40 -0.42 -5.62
C THR A 18 -10.34 0.00 -4.17
N GLY A 19 -9.43 -0.58 -3.42
CA GLY A 19 -9.18 -0.21 -2.04
C GLY A 19 -7.70 -0.26 -1.70
N GLY A 20 -7.27 0.62 -0.82
CA GLY A 20 -5.89 0.66 -0.35
C GLY A 20 -5.73 1.55 0.87
N THR A 21 -4.58 1.46 1.50
CA THR A 21 -4.15 2.41 2.52
C THR A 21 -3.67 3.69 1.84
N ALA A 22 -3.82 4.84 2.50
CA ALA A 22 -3.28 6.08 1.96
C ALA A 22 -1.75 5.97 1.78
N TRP A 23 -1.31 6.07 0.54
CA TRP A 23 0.09 5.88 0.12
C TRP A 23 0.48 6.87 -0.98
N PRO A 24 0.68 8.16 -0.65
CA PRO A 24 1.15 9.15 -1.61
C PRO A 24 2.56 8.81 -2.13
N PRO A 25 2.86 9.03 -3.42
CA PRO A 25 2.03 9.67 -4.45
C PRO A 25 1.09 8.71 -5.19
N TYR A 26 0.98 7.44 -4.82
CA TYR A 26 0.34 6.38 -5.61
C TYR A 26 -1.17 6.31 -5.44
N LEU A 27 -1.66 6.29 -4.20
CA LEU A 27 -3.09 6.25 -3.87
C LEU A 27 -3.37 7.05 -2.59
N TYR A 28 -4.21 8.06 -2.66
CA TYR A 28 -4.57 8.91 -1.52
C TYR A 28 -5.87 9.66 -1.77
N ILE A 29 -6.38 10.32 -0.73
CA ILE A 29 -7.50 11.24 -0.83
C ILE A 29 -6.98 12.68 -0.76
N THR A 30 -7.42 13.51 -1.69
CA THR A 30 -7.12 14.94 -1.71
C THR A 30 -7.87 15.71 -0.62
N ASP A 31 -7.52 16.96 -0.40
CA ASP A 31 -8.24 17.85 0.53
C ASP A 31 -9.71 18.06 0.13
N ASN A 32 -10.06 17.88 -1.15
CA ASN A 32 -11.43 17.94 -1.65
C ASN A 32 -12.18 16.60 -1.49
N ASN A 33 -11.61 15.65 -0.77
CA ASN A 33 -12.17 14.30 -0.55
C ASN A 33 -12.31 13.47 -1.84
N GLU A 34 -11.44 13.69 -2.82
CA GLU A 34 -11.40 12.93 -4.07
C GLU A 34 -10.22 11.96 -4.09
N PRO A 35 -10.39 10.73 -4.63
CA PRO A 35 -9.29 9.79 -4.80
C PRO A 35 -8.31 10.28 -5.87
N ALA A 36 -7.03 10.18 -5.57
CA ALA A 36 -5.92 10.62 -6.42
C ALA A 36 -4.70 9.70 -6.29
N GLY A 37 -3.70 9.94 -7.13
CA GLY A 37 -2.42 9.25 -7.14
C GLY A 37 -2.14 8.56 -8.47
N GLU A 38 -0.88 8.20 -8.68
CA GLU A 38 -0.41 7.62 -9.95
C GLU A 38 -1.08 6.28 -10.24
N ASP A 39 -1.14 5.39 -9.26
CA ASP A 39 -1.79 4.09 -9.38
C ASP A 39 -3.30 4.23 -9.62
N TYR A 40 -3.95 5.19 -8.93
CA TYR A 40 -5.36 5.47 -9.15
C TYR A 40 -5.64 5.94 -10.57
N GLN A 41 -4.82 6.86 -11.10
CA GLN A 41 -5.00 7.36 -12.47
C GLN A 41 -4.74 6.28 -13.53
N LEU A 42 -3.71 5.46 -13.32
CA LEU A 42 -3.43 4.32 -14.18
C LEU A 42 -4.63 3.37 -14.23
N LEU A 43 -5.12 2.95 -13.07
CA LEU A 43 -6.24 2.01 -12.97
C LEU A 43 -7.51 2.60 -13.59
N LYS A 44 -7.83 3.87 -13.31
CA LYS A 44 -8.96 4.59 -13.91
C LYS A 44 -8.86 4.65 -15.42
N SER A 45 -7.66 4.89 -15.97
CA SER A 45 -7.44 4.91 -17.42
C SER A 45 -7.66 3.54 -18.07
N VAL A 46 -7.13 2.48 -17.44
CA VAL A 46 -7.27 1.10 -17.95
C VAL A 46 -8.72 0.66 -17.91
N LEU A 47 -9.40 0.83 -16.78
CA LEU A 47 -10.80 0.43 -16.62
C LEU A 47 -11.74 1.25 -17.50
N GLY A 48 -11.46 2.54 -17.69
CA GLY A 48 -12.23 3.39 -18.60
C GLY A 48 -12.19 2.92 -20.06
N LYS A 49 -11.08 2.32 -20.52
CA LYS A 49 -10.99 1.70 -21.85
C LYS A 49 -11.80 0.41 -21.98
N LEU A 50 -12.18 -0.18 -20.87
CA LEU A 50 -12.98 -1.40 -20.80
C LEU A 50 -14.45 -1.13 -20.41
N ASP A 51 -14.86 0.15 -20.43
CA ASP A 51 -16.20 0.62 -20.03
C ASP A 51 -16.58 0.30 -18.57
N TYR A 52 -15.60 0.20 -17.68
CA TYR A 52 -15.84 0.12 -16.25
C TYR A 52 -15.68 1.49 -15.58
N ALA A 53 -16.55 1.80 -14.63
CA ALA A 53 -16.36 2.87 -13.67
C ALA A 53 -15.45 2.38 -12.54
N LEU A 54 -14.65 3.27 -11.95
CA LEU A 54 -13.79 2.96 -10.80
C LEU A 54 -14.35 3.66 -9.57
N GLU A 55 -14.66 2.88 -8.56
CA GLU A 55 -14.93 3.35 -7.20
C GLU A 55 -13.69 3.14 -6.34
N SER A 56 -13.42 4.05 -5.40
CA SER A 56 -12.20 3.98 -4.58
C SER A 56 -12.52 4.14 -3.10
N GLN A 57 -11.87 3.33 -2.28
CA GLN A 57 -11.97 3.36 -0.82
C GLN A 57 -10.57 3.42 -0.21
N ILE A 58 -10.33 4.41 0.65
CA ILE A 58 -9.12 4.45 1.48
C ILE A 58 -9.44 3.90 2.85
N LEU A 59 -8.77 2.82 3.21
CA LEU A 59 -9.05 2.02 4.40
C LEU A 59 -7.75 1.71 5.15
N PRO A 60 -7.80 1.46 6.46
CA PRO A 60 -6.71 0.83 7.18
C PRO A 60 -6.37 -0.54 6.58
N GLU A 61 -5.09 -0.88 6.51
CA GLU A 61 -4.59 -2.06 5.79
C GLU A 61 -5.28 -3.37 6.18
N ARG A 62 -5.52 -3.59 7.48
CA ARG A 62 -6.27 -4.77 7.96
C ARG A 62 -7.68 -4.88 7.36
N ARG A 63 -8.35 -3.74 7.12
CA ARG A 63 -9.66 -3.72 6.48
C ARG A 63 -9.57 -3.99 4.99
N VAL A 64 -8.53 -3.49 4.32
CA VAL A 64 -8.29 -3.79 2.89
C VAL A 64 -8.21 -5.29 2.68
N THR A 65 -7.36 -5.99 3.44
CA THR A 65 -7.22 -7.46 3.37
C THR A 65 -8.55 -8.17 3.59
N GLN A 66 -9.29 -7.79 4.63
CA GLN A 66 -10.59 -8.38 4.93
C GLN A 66 -11.61 -8.15 3.80
N GLN A 67 -11.64 -6.96 3.21
CA GLN A 67 -12.59 -6.65 2.13
C GLN A 67 -12.24 -7.33 0.82
N ILE A 68 -10.97 -7.57 0.54
CA ILE A 68 -10.54 -8.43 -0.58
C ILE A 68 -11.07 -9.86 -0.38
N GLU A 69 -10.90 -10.42 0.80
CA GLU A 69 -11.38 -11.78 1.12
C GLU A 69 -12.91 -11.90 1.04
N LEU A 70 -13.64 -10.83 1.34
CA LEU A 70 -15.10 -10.76 1.23
C LEU A 70 -15.59 -10.41 -0.19
N GLY A 71 -14.69 -10.17 -1.15
CA GLY A 71 -15.04 -9.75 -2.51
C GLY A 71 -15.68 -8.36 -2.59
N GLN A 72 -15.41 -7.48 -1.63
CA GLN A 72 -15.88 -6.10 -1.60
C GLN A 72 -14.88 -5.11 -2.23
N ILE A 73 -13.68 -5.55 -2.47
CA ILE A 73 -12.65 -4.89 -3.25
C ILE A 73 -12.29 -5.82 -4.41
N ASP A 74 -12.45 -5.32 -5.64
CA ASP A 74 -12.22 -6.08 -6.87
C ASP A 74 -10.76 -5.98 -7.33
N VAL A 75 -10.13 -4.83 -7.12
CA VAL A 75 -8.77 -4.54 -7.63
C VAL A 75 -7.94 -3.83 -6.57
N VAL A 76 -6.70 -4.26 -6.40
CA VAL A 76 -5.72 -3.61 -5.53
C VAL A 76 -4.48 -3.26 -6.36
N THR A 77 -3.94 -2.06 -6.15
CA THR A 77 -2.69 -1.60 -6.76
C THR A 77 -1.51 -1.75 -5.80
N GLY A 78 -0.27 -1.80 -6.33
CA GLY A 78 0.95 -1.85 -5.54
C GLY A 78 1.18 -3.16 -4.76
N ALA A 79 0.43 -4.23 -5.07
CA ALA A 79 0.62 -5.51 -4.39
C ALA A 79 1.77 -6.30 -5.04
N ALA A 80 2.81 -6.59 -4.27
CA ALA A 80 3.87 -7.49 -4.71
C ALA A 80 3.32 -8.89 -5.00
N PHE A 81 3.79 -9.51 -6.10
CA PHE A 81 3.48 -10.90 -6.40
C PHE A 81 4.17 -11.81 -5.40
N THR A 82 3.39 -12.72 -4.81
CA THR A 82 3.92 -13.87 -4.06
C THR A 82 3.12 -15.12 -4.43
N PRO A 83 3.73 -16.34 -4.37
CA PRO A 83 3.00 -17.57 -4.62
C PRO A 83 1.75 -17.71 -3.75
N ALA A 84 1.83 -17.35 -2.47
CA ALA A 84 0.72 -17.43 -1.53
C ALA A 84 -0.45 -16.50 -1.93
N ARG A 85 -0.16 -15.29 -2.40
CA ARG A 85 -1.19 -14.35 -2.89
C ARG A 85 -1.79 -14.81 -4.20
N ALA A 86 -0.98 -15.41 -5.09
CA ALA A 86 -1.42 -15.92 -6.39
C ALA A 86 -2.38 -17.12 -6.30
N LEU A 87 -2.42 -17.82 -5.16
CA LEU A 87 -3.42 -18.88 -4.92
C LEU A 87 -4.86 -18.33 -4.78
N LYS A 88 -5.00 -17.04 -4.44
CA LYS A 88 -6.30 -16.42 -4.15
C LYS A 88 -6.64 -15.27 -5.09
N ASN A 89 -5.68 -14.74 -5.82
CA ASN A 89 -5.83 -13.53 -6.62
C ASN A 89 -5.15 -13.65 -7.99
N TYR A 90 -5.69 -12.94 -8.98
CA TYR A 90 -5.06 -12.77 -10.27
C TYR A 90 -4.14 -11.55 -10.25
N PHE A 91 -2.99 -11.66 -10.90
CA PHE A 91 -2.03 -10.58 -11.03
C PHE A 91 -1.91 -10.12 -12.48
N SER A 92 -1.80 -8.83 -12.68
CA SER A 92 -1.40 -8.24 -13.96
C SER A 92 0.10 -8.46 -14.21
N VAL A 93 0.56 -8.05 -15.38
CA VAL A 93 2.01 -7.84 -15.58
C VAL A 93 2.49 -6.74 -14.62
N PRO A 94 3.75 -6.79 -14.15
CA PRO A 94 4.33 -5.72 -13.34
C PRO A 94 4.29 -4.38 -14.08
N TYR A 95 3.78 -3.34 -13.44
CA TYR A 95 3.64 -2.01 -14.05
C TYR A 95 4.58 -0.97 -13.44
N ARG A 96 5.17 -1.23 -12.27
CA ARG A 96 6.22 -0.41 -11.66
C ARG A 96 7.18 -1.26 -10.82
N LYS A 97 8.31 -0.66 -10.48
CA LYS A 97 9.28 -1.22 -9.53
C LYS A 97 9.30 -0.34 -8.28
N GLU A 98 9.51 -0.95 -7.15
CA GLU A 98 9.70 -0.29 -5.87
C GLU A 98 11.11 -0.60 -5.36
N THR A 99 11.75 0.38 -4.76
CA THR A 99 12.99 0.20 -4.03
C THR A 99 12.70 0.30 -2.55
N ILE A 100 12.86 -0.81 -1.84
CA ILE A 100 12.67 -0.83 -0.40
C ILE A 100 13.95 -0.35 0.27
N SER A 101 13.80 0.64 1.12
CA SER A 101 14.90 1.24 1.88
C SER A 101 14.49 1.48 3.33
N PHE A 102 15.48 1.69 4.18
CA PHE A 102 15.20 2.15 5.54
C PHE A 102 15.70 3.58 5.73
N ALA A 103 14.96 4.32 6.52
CA ALA A 103 15.33 5.68 6.96
C ALA A 103 15.53 5.72 8.46
N PHE A 104 16.36 6.66 8.91
CA PHE A 104 16.62 6.94 10.32
C PHE A 104 16.63 8.45 10.57
N HIS A 105 16.47 8.85 11.81
CA HIS A 105 16.50 10.28 12.16
C HIS A 105 17.91 10.85 11.94
N PRO A 106 18.07 12.05 11.35
CA PRO A 106 19.36 12.65 11.02
C PRO A 106 20.34 12.77 12.19
N SER A 107 19.84 12.87 13.43
CA SER A 107 20.70 12.89 14.63
C SER A 107 21.56 11.63 14.81
N HIS A 108 21.16 10.51 14.20
CA HIS A 108 21.88 9.23 14.24
C HIS A 108 22.75 8.98 13.01
N HIS A 109 22.98 10.01 12.17
CA HIS A 109 23.72 9.85 10.92
C HIS A 109 25.11 9.22 11.16
N ASN A 110 25.86 9.73 12.12
CA ASN A 110 27.22 9.24 12.41
C ASN A 110 27.23 7.79 12.93
N GLU A 111 26.14 7.34 13.52
CA GLU A 111 26.04 5.99 14.11
C GLU A 111 25.51 4.97 13.08
N TYR A 112 24.57 5.37 12.21
CA TYR A 112 23.83 4.43 11.35
C TYR A 112 24.25 4.47 9.88
N ALA A 113 24.79 5.59 9.38
CA ALA A 113 25.17 5.71 7.99
C ALA A 113 26.20 4.67 7.56
N GLY A 114 25.96 4.06 6.40
CA GLY A 114 26.82 3.01 5.85
C GLY A 114 26.64 1.62 6.47
N LYS A 115 25.82 1.47 7.51
CA LYS A 115 25.49 0.15 8.07
C LYS A 115 24.35 -0.50 7.28
N SER A 116 24.40 -1.82 7.18
CA SER A 116 23.26 -2.59 6.64
C SER A 116 22.12 -2.68 7.65
N LEU A 117 20.90 -2.94 7.17
CA LEU A 117 19.73 -3.19 8.02
C LEU A 117 20.00 -4.34 9.01
N GLU A 118 20.58 -5.43 8.52
CA GLU A 118 20.94 -6.59 9.36
C GLU A 118 21.89 -6.21 10.50
N THR A 119 22.92 -5.39 10.21
CA THR A 119 23.85 -4.91 11.24
C THR A 119 23.12 -4.12 12.32
N LEU A 120 22.25 -3.19 11.93
CA LEU A 120 21.49 -2.38 12.86
C LEU A 120 20.53 -3.21 13.72
N LEU A 121 19.83 -4.18 13.11
CA LEU A 121 18.97 -5.09 13.85
C LEU A 121 19.77 -5.97 14.83
N ARG A 122 20.95 -6.46 14.45
CA ARG A 122 21.84 -7.21 15.35
C ARG A 122 22.35 -6.36 16.52
N GLU A 123 22.50 -5.05 16.32
CA GLU A 123 22.81 -4.07 17.37
C GLU A 123 21.61 -3.71 18.26
N GLY A 124 20.46 -4.36 18.06
CA GLY A 124 19.26 -4.17 18.87
C GLY A 124 18.37 -3.00 18.44
N LYS A 125 18.58 -2.42 17.25
CA LYS A 125 17.77 -1.30 16.76
C LYS A 125 16.37 -1.77 16.37
N THR A 126 15.38 -0.92 16.64
CA THR A 126 13.96 -1.18 16.34
C THR A 126 13.58 -0.65 14.97
N LEU A 127 12.70 -1.38 14.25
CA LEU A 127 12.28 -1.07 12.90
C LEU A 127 10.77 -0.95 12.80
N ALA A 128 10.26 0.21 12.39
CA ALA A 128 8.86 0.38 12.05
C ALA A 128 8.61 0.05 10.57
N LEU A 129 7.58 -0.73 10.30
CA LEU A 129 7.16 -1.16 8.96
C LEU A 129 5.63 -1.26 8.88
N ASN A 130 5.07 -1.37 7.68
CA ASN A 130 3.64 -1.57 7.53
C ASN A 130 3.23 -3.01 7.90
N THR A 131 1.95 -3.21 8.20
CA THR A 131 1.45 -4.48 8.75
C THR A 131 1.38 -5.62 7.73
N GLY A 132 1.13 -5.33 6.47
CA GLY A 132 0.92 -6.34 5.42
C GLY A 132 1.96 -6.30 4.29
N GLY A 133 3.04 -5.54 4.46
CA GLY A 133 4.09 -5.39 3.46
C GLY A 133 4.82 -6.69 3.15
N TRP A 134 5.22 -6.82 1.89
CA TRP A 134 6.20 -7.81 1.47
C TRP A 134 7.48 -7.09 1.05
N PHE A 135 8.58 -7.41 1.70
CA PHE A 135 9.86 -6.69 1.56
C PHE A 135 10.97 -7.57 1.00
N GLY A 136 10.60 -8.62 0.28
CA GLY A 136 11.51 -9.62 -0.28
C GLY A 136 11.65 -10.86 0.61
N ASP A 137 12.06 -11.98 -0.01
CA ASP A 137 12.13 -13.29 0.66
C ASP A 137 13.03 -13.25 1.90
N TRP A 138 14.25 -12.70 1.76
CA TRP A 138 15.17 -12.56 2.89
C TRP A 138 14.53 -11.84 4.09
N PHE A 139 13.84 -10.74 3.85
CA PHE A 139 13.21 -9.99 4.94
C PHE A 139 12.07 -10.80 5.56
N ASN A 140 11.18 -11.31 4.73
CA ASN A 140 9.98 -12.00 5.21
C ASN A 140 10.25 -13.38 5.84
N GLU A 141 11.32 -14.06 5.46
CA GLU A 141 11.69 -15.37 6.02
C GLU A 141 12.69 -15.24 7.17
N THR A 142 13.73 -14.40 7.00
CA THR A 142 14.83 -14.32 7.95
C THR A 142 14.63 -13.22 9.00
N VAL A 143 14.33 -12.00 8.56
CA VAL A 143 14.24 -10.85 9.48
C VAL A 143 13.03 -10.98 10.41
N THR A 144 11.89 -11.37 9.85
CA THR A 144 10.66 -11.53 10.66
C THR A 144 10.77 -12.62 11.71
N GLU A 145 11.54 -13.68 11.45
CA GLU A 145 11.77 -14.76 12.42
C GLU A 145 12.80 -14.35 13.48
N GLN A 146 13.96 -13.88 13.04
CA GLN A 146 15.09 -13.63 13.95
C GLN A 146 14.95 -12.36 14.80
N TYR A 147 14.28 -11.33 14.25
CA TYR A 147 14.20 -10.00 14.86
C TYR A 147 12.77 -9.56 15.20
N SER A 148 11.83 -10.49 15.32
CA SER A 148 10.41 -10.22 15.55
C SER A 148 10.13 -9.23 16.69
N ALA A 149 10.89 -9.31 17.79
CA ALA A 149 10.75 -8.41 18.94
C ALA A 149 11.14 -6.95 18.65
N GLN A 150 11.89 -6.70 17.59
CA GLN A 150 12.35 -5.36 17.19
C GLN A 150 11.46 -4.75 16.10
N LEU A 151 10.52 -5.54 15.51
CA LEU A 151 9.63 -5.11 14.44
C LEU A 151 8.37 -4.47 15.02
N ILE A 152 8.12 -3.22 14.65
CA ILE A 152 6.96 -2.43 15.10
C ILE A 152 6.03 -2.21 13.90
N HIS A 153 4.90 -2.91 13.86
CA HIS A 153 3.93 -2.81 12.78
C HIS A 153 3.00 -1.61 12.94
N LEU A 154 3.04 -0.68 11.99
CA LEU A 154 2.26 0.55 11.98
C LEU A 154 1.64 0.79 10.61
N ASP A 155 0.32 0.88 10.55
CA ASP A 155 -0.48 0.85 9.31
C ASP A 155 -0.28 2.07 8.37
N SER A 156 0.27 3.19 8.85
CA SER A 156 0.45 4.37 8.00
C SER A 156 1.86 4.94 8.05
N VAL A 157 2.35 5.41 6.90
CA VAL A 157 3.63 6.13 6.77
C VAL A 157 3.73 7.27 7.77
N LYS A 158 2.66 8.07 7.90
CA LYS A 158 2.60 9.19 8.86
C LYS A 158 2.90 8.73 10.30
N ARG A 159 2.33 7.61 10.75
CA ARG A 159 2.59 7.07 12.09
C ARG A 159 4.01 6.55 12.22
N ARG A 160 4.54 5.86 11.22
CA ARG A 160 5.94 5.38 11.21
C ARG A 160 6.91 6.55 11.37
N LEU A 161 6.75 7.61 10.58
CA LEU A 161 7.57 8.82 10.68
C LEU A 161 7.40 9.57 12.02
N GLN A 162 6.19 9.62 12.57
CA GLN A 162 5.97 10.19 13.90
C GLN A 162 6.68 9.40 15.01
N PHE A 163 6.74 8.08 14.91
CA PHE A 163 7.45 7.24 15.85
C PHE A 163 8.95 7.45 15.74
N LEU A 164 9.48 7.53 14.51
CA LEU A 164 10.87 7.86 14.25
C LEU A 164 11.26 9.23 14.86
N ASN A 165 10.51 10.27 14.52
CA ASN A 165 10.78 11.63 15.00
C ASN A 165 10.68 11.80 16.52
N ARG A 166 9.95 10.91 17.21
CA ARG A 166 9.81 10.89 18.66
C ARG A 166 10.79 9.92 19.35
N GLY A 167 11.69 9.31 18.60
CA GLY A 167 12.64 8.33 19.11
C GLY A 167 11.99 7.06 19.69
N ARG A 168 10.79 6.71 19.21
CA ARG A 168 10.08 5.48 19.63
C ARG A 168 10.47 4.27 18.80
N VAL A 169 11.10 4.49 17.67
CA VAL A 169 11.75 3.50 16.80
C VAL A 169 13.02 4.13 16.25
N ASP A 170 14.00 3.30 15.95
CA ASP A 170 15.29 3.74 15.40
C ASP A 170 15.25 3.90 13.89
N LEU A 171 14.48 3.04 13.23
CA LEU A 171 14.41 2.89 11.78
C LEU A 171 12.96 2.83 11.30
N VAL A 172 12.74 3.26 10.05
CA VAL A 172 11.49 3.06 9.30
C VAL A 172 11.81 2.38 7.99
N LEU A 173 11.14 1.28 7.67
CA LEU A 173 11.20 0.60 6.39
C LEU A 173 10.05 1.07 5.51
N ASP A 174 10.37 1.52 4.30
CA ASP A 174 9.38 1.96 3.31
C ASP A 174 9.96 1.88 1.89
N ASP A 175 9.14 2.11 0.88
CA ASP A 175 9.58 2.32 -0.50
C ASP A 175 10.04 3.77 -0.74
N ILE A 176 10.93 3.96 -1.71
CA ILE A 176 11.44 5.24 -2.19
C ILE A 176 11.42 5.30 -3.71
#